data_f73c043dd28d1e7201de5faf81be312f
#
_entry.id   f73c043dd28d1e7201de5faf81be312f
#
_cell.length_a   1.000
_cell.length_b   1.000
_cell.length_c   1.000
_cell.angle_alpha   90.00
_cell.angle_beta   90.00
_cell.angle_gamma   90.00
#
_symmetry.space_group_name_H-M   'P 1'
#
loop_
_entity.id
_entity.type
_entity.pdbx_description
1 polymer ?
#
loop_
_entity_poly.entity_id
_entity_poly.type
_entity_poly.pdbx_seq_one_letter_code
_entity_poly.pdbx_strand_id
1 'polypeptide(L)'
;AVDVSGSMEAMDFTLDGKPANRLAVVKKVVDEFIDQRPNDRIGLLAFAGRPYLVSPLTLDHDWLRKRLESLNLGMVEDGTAIGSAIGSGINHLRDQKSKSRMLILLTDGINNAGSVPPLVAAEAAETLGIKVYTIGAGTRGEATLPVTDSMGRRRLVRAKVDIDEDTLTKVAEKTGAVYFRATDTASLAKIYDEINTMETTTKTIKKFEEYRELMPFLVAAALLLLGMEIFLARKRLP
;
A
#
# COMPACT_ATOMS: atom_id res chain seq x y z
N ALA A 1 1.80 -1.91 5.73
CA ALA A 1 2.00 -2.08 7.17
C ALA A 1 3.06 -1.08 7.63
N VAL A 2 2.69 -0.23 8.59
CA VAL A 2 3.53 0.85 9.10
C VAL A 2 3.83 0.60 10.56
N ASP A 3 5.11 0.62 10.91
CA ASP A 3 5.58 0.58 12.29
C ASP A 3 5.21 1.88 13.00
N VAL A 4 4.62 1.77 14.20
CA VAL A 4 4.26 2.89 15.07
C VAL A 4 4.84 2.73 16.48
N SER A 5 5.91 1.92 16.60
CA SER A 5 6.68 1.76 17.84
C SER A 5 7.41 3.04 18.24
N GLY A 6 7.89 3.09 19.46
CA GLY A 6 8.56 4.26 20.02
C GLY A 6 9.80 4.71 19.25
N SER A 7 10.51 3.79 18.55
CA SER A 7 11.69 4.13 17.73
C SER A 7 11.34 5.02 16.54
N MET A 8 10.12 4.95 16.01
CA MET A 8 9.63 5.82 14.94
C MET A 8 9.49 7.30 15.34
N GLU A 9 9.71 7.65 16.62
CA GLU A 9 9.82 9.03 17.09
C GLU A 9 11.19 9.66 16.79
N ALA A 10 12.17 8.88 16.31
CA ALA A 10 13.50 9.37 15.98
C ALA A 10 13.46 10.52 14.98
N MET A 11 14.25 11.58 15.29
CA MET A 11 14.31 12.84 14.54
C MET A 11 15.49 12.86 13.58
N ASP A 12 15.64 11.81 12.80
CA ASP A 12 16.77 11.62 11.88
C ASP A 12 16.41 11.84 10.41
N PHE A 13 15.16 12.15 10.12
CA PHE A 13 14.68 12.53 8.80
C PHE A 13 14.39 14.03 8.72
N THR A 14 14.12 14.51 7.48
CA THR A 14 13.75 15.91 7.26
C THR A 14 12.45 15.98 6.46
N LEU A 15 11.60 16.93 6.82
CA LEU A 15 10.38 17.25 6.06
C LEU A 15 10.39 18.75 5.78
N ASP A 16 10.33 19.12 4.50
CA ASP A 16 10.38 20.51 4.04
C ASP A 16 11.60 21.28 4.62
N GLY A 17 12.76 20.61 4.70
CA GLY A 17 14.02 21.16 5.19
C GLY A 17 14.12 21.28 6.72
N LYS A 18 13.13 20.78 7.47
CA LYS A 18 13.13 20.77 8.95
C LYS A 18 13.26 19.33 9.46
N PRO A 19 13.95 19.13 10.61
CA PRO A 19 13.97 17.82 11.26
C PRO A 19 12.55 17.33 11.55
N ALA A 20 12.27 16.07 11.21
CA ALA A 20 10.98 15.43 11.40
C ALA A 20 11.17 14.01 11.94
N ASN A 21 10.19 13.51 12.67
CA ASN A 21 10.21 12.11 13.09
C ASN A 21 9.90 11.19 11.90
N ARG A 22 10.35 9.94 12.01
CA ARG A 22 10.19 8.93 10.94
C ARG A 22 8.74 8.73 10.56
N LEU A 23 7.83 8.64 11.54
CA LEU A 23 6.41 8.42 11.27
C LEU A 23 5.78 9.57 10.46
N ALA A 24 6.14 10.82 10.73
CA ALA A 24 5.64 11.98 9.97
C ALA A 24 6.07 11.93 8.50
N VAL A 25 7.34 11.55 8.25
CA VAL A 25 7.86 11.39 6.89
C VAL A 25 7.19 10.22 6.19
N VAL A 26 7.02 9.08 6.87
CA VAL A 26 6.33 7.91 6.32
C VAL A 26 4.90 8.26 5.94
N LYS A 27 4.17 8.98 6.77
CA LYS A 27 2.80 9.41 6.44
C LYS A 27 2.76 10.21 5.14
N LYS A 28 3.66 11.17 4.95
CA LYS A 28 3.72 11.99 3.73
C LYS A 28 4.02 11.13 2.50
N VAL A 29 5.03 10.27 2.57
CA VAL A 29 5.42 9.42 1.43
C VAL A 29 4.33 8.40 1.09
N VAL A 30 3.67 7.82 2.08
CA VAL A 30 2.54 6.91 1.86
C VAL A 30 1.33 7.64 1.27
N ASP A 31 1.09 8.88 1.65
CA ASP A 31 0.04 9.71 1.07
C ASP A 31 0.28 9.97 -0.43
N GLU A 32 1.50 10.34 -0.80
CA GLU A 32 1.93 10.49 -2.19
C GLU A 32 1.83 9.18 -2.99
N PHE A 33 2.16 8.05 -2.38
CA PHE A 33 2.01 6.73 -3.00
C PHE A 33 0.54 6.36 -3.25
N ILE A 34 -0.36 6.70 -2.33
CA ILE A 34 -1.81 6.49 -2.51
C ILE A 34 -2.32 7.29 -3.72
N ASP A 35 -1.86 8.53 -3.89
CA ASP A 35 -2.22 9.39 -5.04
C ASP A 35 -1.86 8.77 -6.39
N GLN A 36 -0.72 8.10 -6.46
CA GLN A 36 -0.24 7.48 -7.69
C GLN A 36 -1.02 6.21 -8.09
N ARG A 37 -1.92 5.72 -7.22
CA ARG A 37 -2.62 4.44 -7.39
C ARG A 37 -4.15 4.54 -7.34
N PRO A 38 -4.77 5.39 -8.14
CA PRO A 38 -6.21 5.71 -8.02
C PRO A 38 -7.14 4.50 -8.25
N ASN A 39 -6.64 3.42 -8.84
CA ASN A 39 -7.44 2.24 -9.18
C ASN A 39 -7.12 1.01 -8.33
N ASP A 40 -6.21 1.14 -7.36
CA ASP A 40 -5.80 0.02 -6.52
C ASP A 40 -6.58 0.03 -5.19
N ARG A 41 -6.93 -1.16 -4.72
CA ARG A 41 -7.44 -1.29 -3.35
C ARG A 41 -6.27 -1.28 -2.39
N ILE A 42 -6.25 -0.29 -1.52
CA ILE A 42 -5.19 -0.12 -0.53
C ILE A 42 -5.79 -0.26 0.86
N GLY A 43 -5.13 -1.04 1.70
CA GLY A 43 -5.43 -1.17 3.13
C GLY A 43 -4.27 -0.62 3.95
N LEU A 44 -4.54 -0.22 5.19
CA LEU A 44 -3.55 0.30 6.11
C LEU A 44 -3.54 -0.51 7.40
N LEU A 45 -2.38 -1.03 7.74
CA LEU A 45 -2.10 -1.73 8.98
C LEU A 45 -1.04 -0.94 9.76
N ALA A 46 -1.30 -0.65 11.02
CA ALA A 46 -0.27 -0.19 11.95
C ALA A 46 0.21 -1.36 12.79
N PHE A 47 1.45 -1.37 13.21
CA PHE A 47 1.95 -2.35 14.14
C PHE A 47 3.02 -1.79 15.07
N ALA A 48 3.11 -2.34 16.24
CA ALA A 48 4.17 -2.18 17.22
C ALA A 48 4.30 -3.54 17.94
N GLY A 49 4.02 -3.68 19.22
CA GLY A 49 3.96 -4.97 19.92
C GLY A 49 2.94 -5.95 19.36
N ARG A 50 1.95 -5.46 18.62
CA ARG A 50 0.96 -6.26 17.87
C ARG A 50 0.44 -5.50 16.64
N PRO A 51 -0.12 -6.20 15.64
CA PRO A 51 -0.75 -5.53 14.50
C PRO A 51 -2.13 -4.95 14.87
N TYR A 52 -2.47 -3.82 14.22
CA TYR A 52 -3.75 -3.14 14.33
C TYR A 52 -4.24 -2.72 12.93
N LEU A 53 -5.42 -3.20 12.53
CA LEU A 53 -6.01 -2.81 11.26
C LEU A 53 -6.59 -1.41 11.35
N VAL A 54 -5.97 -0.46 10.64
CA VAL A 54 -6.39 0.96 10.60
C VAL A 54 -7.44 1.17 9.53
N SER A 55 -7.26 0.53 8.36
CA SER A 55 -8.16 0.57 7.22
C SER A 55 -8.18 -0.77 6.51
N PRO A 56 -9.35 -1.37 6.26
CA PRO A 56 -9.45 -2.50 5.34
C PRO A 56 -9.10 -2.05 3.90
N LEU A 57 -8.95 -3.03 3.00
CA LEU A 57 -8.72 -2.75 1.58
C LEU A 57 -9.89 -1.97 0.98
N THR A 58 -9.63 -0.75 0.52
CA THR A 58 -10.63 0.18 -0.01
C THR A 58 -10.15 0.87 -1.29
N LEU A 59 -11.09 1.34 -2.10
CA LEU A 59 -10.89 2.30 -3.19
C LEU A 59 -11.19 3.74 -2.74
N ASP A 60 -11.73 3.93 -1.54
CA ASP A 60 -11.97 5.24 -0.95
C ASP A 60 -10.65 5.77 -0.36
N HIS A 61 -9.87 6.40 -1.22
CA HIS A 61 -8.57 6.93 -0.86
C HIS A 61 -8.65 8.17 0.03
N ASP A 62 -9.73 8.95 -0.05
CA ASP A 62 -9.93 10.11 0.84
C ASP A 62 -10.16 9.66 2.29
N TRP A 63 -10.92 8.60 2.46
CA TRP A 63 -11.09 7.98 3.78
C TRP A 63 -9.80 7.35 4.28
N LEU A 64 -9.06 6.64 3.41
CA LEU A 64 -7.78 6.02 3.73
C LEU A 64 -6.75 7.07 4.22
N ARG A 65 -6.66 8.23 3.56
CA ARG A 65 -5.77 9.33 3.94
C ARG A 65 -6.11 9.90 5.32
N LYS A 66 -7.39 10.09 5.62
CA LYS A 66 -7.82 10.50 6.96
C LYS A 66 -7.41 9.48 8.02
N ARG A 67 -7.46 8.19 7.69
CA ARG A 67 -6.98 7.12 8.59
C ARG A 67 -5.46 7.14 8.73
N LEU A 68 -4.72 7.39 7.65
CA LEU A 68 -3.27 7.54 7.66
C LEU A 68 -2.84 8.73 8.55
N GLU A 69 -3.51 9.87 8.42
CA GLU A 69 -3.27 11.04 9.27
C GLU A 69 -3.49 10.76 10.76
N SER A 70 -4.47 9.92 11.08
CA SER A 70 -4.81 9.54 12.45
C SER A 70 -3.78 8.60 13.12
N LEU A 71 -2.81 8.06 12.38
CA LEU A 71 -1.74 7.27 12.97
C LEU A 71 -0.93 8.09 13.96
N ASN A 72 -0.69 7.53 15.13
CA ASN A 72 0.13 8.15 16.15
C ASN A 72 1.01 7.11 16.84
N LEU A 73 2.15 7.54 17.34
CA LEU A 73 2.99 6.72 18.19
C LEU A 73 2.23 6.37 19.48
N GLY A 74 2.46 5.16 19.99
CA GLY A 74 1.79 4.70 21.20
C GLY A 74 0.32 4.31 21.05
N MET A 75 -0.22 4.22 19.82
CA MET A 75 -1.55 3.67 19.58
C MET A 75 -1.65 2.18 19.93
N VAL A 76 -0.53 1.49 19.89
CA VAL A 76 -0.38 0.06 20.16
C VAL A 76 0.70 -0.09 21.23
N GLU A 77 0.64 -1.17 21.99
CA GLU A 77 1.66 -1.55 22.98
C GLU A 77 3.06 -1.52 22.32
N ASP A 78 4.06 -1.03 23.05
CA ASP A 78 5.42 -0.90 22.52
C ASP A 78 6.03 -2.26 22.18
N GLY A 79 6.99 -2.24 21.28
CA GLY A 79 7.62 -3.42 20.69
C GLY A 79 7.48 -3.43 19.18
N THR A 80 8.07 -4.44 18.51
CA THR A 80 8.08 -4.54 17.05
C THR A 80 7.77 -5.98 16.63
N ALA A 81 6.51 -6.26 16.29
CA ALA A 81 5.99 -7.58 15.97
C ALA A 81 5.92 -7.79 14.44
N ILE A 82 7.07 -7.82 13.75
CA ILE A 82 7.18 -7.90 12.28
C ILE A 82 6.42 -9.12 11.73
N GLY A 83 6.69 -10.31 12.26
CA GLY A 83 6.04 -11.53 11.76
C GLY A 83 4.53 -11.52 11.93
N SER A 84 4.02 -10.99 13.06
CA SER A 84 2.59 -10.85 13.29
C SER A 84 1.96 -9.80 12.36
N ALA A 85 2.69 -8.71 12.03
CA ALA A 85 2.25 -7.71 11.07
C ALA A 85 2.13 -8.30 9.65
N ILE A 86 3.12 -9.08 9.21
CA ILE A 86 3.08 -9.81 7.94
C ILE A 86 1.89 -10.78 7.94
N GLY A 87 1.73 -11.60 8.97
CA GLY A 87 0.62 -12.56 9.08
C GLY A 87 -0.75 -11.89 9.01
N SER A 88 -0.92 -10.74 9.70
CA SER A 88 -2.15 -9.94 9.61
C SER A 88 -2.40 -9.39 8.21
N GLY A 89 -1.37 -8.83 7.57
CA GLY A 89 -1.45 -8.31 6.19
C GLY A 89 -1.84 -9.41 5.19
N ILE A 90 -1.22 -10.57 5.27
CA ILE A 90 -1.53 -11.73 4.44
C ILE A 90 -2.99 -12.15 4.61
N ASN A 91 -3.48 -12.20 5.85
CA ASN A 91 -4.86 -12.59 6.13
C ASN A 91 -5.89 -11.68 5.44
N HIS A 92 -5.58 -10.39 5.30
CA HIS A 92 -6.45 -9.45 4.58
C HIS A 92 -6.30 -9.51 3.06
N LEU A 93 -5.15 -10.01 2.55
CA LEU A 93 -4.86 -10.10 1.11
C LEU A 93 -5.24 -11.46 0.50
N ARG A 94 -5.29 -12.54 1.27
CA ARG A 94 -5.42 -13.91 0.75
C ARG A 94 -6.66 -14.13 -0.13
N ASP A 95 -7.80 -13.56 0.27
CA ASP A 95 -9.09 -13.78 -0.41
C ASP A 95 -9.36 -12.77 -1.54
N GLN A 96 -8.39 -11.88 -1.83
CA GLN A 96 -8.53 -10.87 -2.87
C GLN A 96 -8.30 -11.48 -4.25
N LYS A 97 -9.29 -11.33 -5.14
CA LYS A 97 -9.21 -11.75 -6.55
C LYS A 97 -8.46 -10.70 -7.39
N SER A 98 -7.23 -10.37 -7.02
CA SER A 98 -6.36 -9.44 -7.75
C SER A 98 -5.26 -10.18 -8.49
N LYS A 99 -4.79 -9.63 -9.63
CA LYS A 99 -3.65 -10.17 -10.38
C LYS A 99 -2.34 -10.04 -9.62
N SER A 100 -2.16 -8.95 -8.90
CA SER A 100 -1.03 -8.72 -8.00
C SER A 100 -1.56 -8.45 -6.59
N ARG A 101 -0.92 -9.07 -5.61
CA ARG A 101 -1.19 -8.87 -4.19
C ARG A 101 0.15 -8.66 -3.51
N MET A 102 0.30 -7.52 -2.86
CA MET A 102 1.53 -7.17 -2.19
C MET A 102 1.28 -6.56 -0.81
N LEU A 103 2.23 -6.76 0.07
CA LEU A 103 2.34 -6.09 1.36
C LEU A 103 3.62 -5.25 1.35
N ILE A 104 3.55 -3.98 1.66
CA ILE A 104 4.72 -3.14 1.94
C ILE A 104 4.82 -3.01 3.44
N LEU A 105 5.89 -3.55 4.01
CA LEU A 105 6.20 -3.50 5.43
C LEU A 105 7.29 -2.45 5.66
N LEU A 106 7.00 -1.43 6.45
CA LEU A 106 7.97 -0.42 6.83
C LEU A 106 8.22 -0.49 8.35
N THR A 107 9.49 -0.63 8.73
CA THR A 107 9.94 -0.70 10.12
C THR A 107 11.32 -0.08 10.27
N ASP A 108 11.65 0.34 11.47
CA ASP A 108 12.98 0.82 11.85
C ASP A 108 13.64 -0.03 12.94
N GLY A 109 13.01 -1.17 13.30
CA GLY A 109 13.41 -1.99 14.43
C GLY A 109 13.77 -3.44 14.10
N ILE A 110 14.06 -4.16 15.17
CA ILE A 110 14.29 -5.60 15.22
C ILE A 110 13.01 -6.27 15.70
N ASN A 111 12.68 -7.44 15.16
CA ASN A 111 11.54 -8.20 15.67
C ASN A 111 11.78 -8.64 17.13
N ASN A 112 11.10 -8.01 18.08
CA ASN A 112 11.22 -8.25 19.51
C ASN A 112 9.89 -8.55 20.22
N ALA A 113 8.80 -8.60 19.46
CA ALA A 113 7.45 -8.87 19.97
C ALA A 113 6.65 -9.76 19.00
N GLY A 114 5.46 -10.17 19.44
CA GLY A 114 4.57 -11.04 18.68
C GLY A 114 4.92 -12.53 18.80
N SER A 115 3.97 -13.37 18.40
CA SER A 115 4.09 -14.83 18.50
C SER A 115 4.54 -15.52 17.21
N VAL A 116 4.55 -14.79 16.07
CA VAL A 116 4.87 -15.35 14.75
C VAL A 116 6.27 -14.88 14.34
N PRO A 117 7.23 -15.80 14.09
CA PRO A 117 8.52 -15.42 13.54
C PRO A 117 8.38 -14.83 12.11
N PRO A 118 9.17 -13.81 11.75
CA PRO A 118 9.06 -13.15 10.44
C PRO A 118 9.21 -14.11 9.24
N LEU A 119 10.15 -15.05 9.30
CA LEU A 119 10.39 -16.02 8.22
C LEU A 119 9.24 -17.02 8.05
N VAL A 120 8.58 -17.41 9.14
CA VAL A 120 7.38 -18.28 9.08
C VAL A 120 6.22 -17.53 8.41
N ALA A 121 6.06 -16.25 8.74
CA ALA A 121 5.06 -15.42 8.06
C ALA A 121 5.39 -15.24 6.57
N ALA A 122 6.67 -15.09 6.21
CA ALA A 122 7.11 -15.02 4.81
C ALA A 122 6.82 -16.32 4.04
N GLU A 123 6.99 -17.50 4.66
CA GLU A 123 6.60 -18.80 4.06
C GLU A 123 5.12 -18.88 3.74
N ALA A 124 4.30 -18.39 4.66
CA ALA A 124 2.86 -18.32 4.40
C ALA A 124 2.52 -17.34 3.25
N ALA A 125 3.22 -16.19 3.17
CA ALA A 125 3.04 -15.24 2.08
C ALA A 125 3.43 -15.84 0.73
N GLU A 126 4.58 -16.51 0.65
CA GLU A 126 5.08 -17.22 -0.54
C GLU A 126 4.05 -18.25 -1.03
N THR A 127 3.55 -19.11 -0.12
CA THR A 127 2.54 -20.14 -0.43
C THR A 127 1.26 -19.54 -1.02
N LEU A 128 0.88 -18.34 -0.59
CA LEU A 128 -0.31 -17.63 -1.07
C LEU A 128 -0.03 -16.74 -2.29
N GLY A 129 1.23 -16.67 -2.77
CA GLY A 129 1.64 -15.82 -3.87
C GLY A 129 1.48 -14.33 -3.56
N ILE A 130 1.74 -13.93 -2.31
CA ILE A 130 1.69 -12.55 -1.84
C ILE A 130 3.13 -12.05 -1.69
N LYS A 131 3.51 -11.02 -2.43
CA LYS A 131 4.82 -10.38 -2.31
C LYS A 131 4.90 -9.53 -1.04
N VAL A 132 6.01 -9.57 -0.33
CA VAL A 132 6.24 -8.76 0.87
C VAL A 132 7.48 -7.89 0.65
N TYR A 133 7.29 -6.65 0.22
CA TYR A 133 8.33 -5.64 0.18
C TYR A 133 8.64 -5.18 1.59
N THR A 134 9.91 -5.15 1.95
CA THR A 134 10.35 -4.70 3.27
C THR A 134 11.19 -3.44 3.15
N ILE A 135 10.88 -2.43 3.97
CA ILE A 135 11.60 -1.16 4.00
C ILE A 135 12.12 -0.93 5.41
N GLY A 136 13.44 -0.90 5.52
CA GLY A 136 14.13 -0.48 6.76
C GLY A 136 14.29 1.03 6.77
N ALA A 137 13.62 1.76 7.67
CA ALA A 137 13.65 3.21 7.73
C ALA A 137 14.54 3.70 8.88
N GLY A 138 15.55 4.52 8.58
CA GLY A 138 16.42 5.14 9.58
C GLY A 138 17.87 5.26 9.14
N THR A 139 18.58 6.20 9.74
CA THR A 139 20.02 6.40 9.52
C THR A 139 20.83 5.21 10.04
N ARG A 140 22.05 5.04 9.51
CA ARG A 140 23.00 4.05 10.06
C ARG A 140 23.70 4.64 11.28
N GLY A 141 23.72 3.91 12.39
CA GLY A 141 24.44 4.27 13.60
C GLY A 141 23.56 4.88 14.69
N GLU A 142 23.80 6.11 15.08
CA GLU A 142 23.06 6.77 16.15
C GLU A 142 21.94 7.66 15.62
N ALA A 143 20.75 7.55 16.21
CA ALA A 143 19.64 8.45 15.97
C ALA A 143 19.30 9.23 17.25
N THR A 144 18.73 10.40 17.07
CA THR A 144 18.27 11.23 18.20
C THR A 144 16.83 10.86 18.53
N LEU A 145 16.64 10.29 19.72
CA LEU A 145 15.34 9.90 20.25
C LEU A 145 14.91 10.86 21.35
N PRO A 146 13.70 11.40 21.35
CA PRO A 146 13.13 12.09 22.48
C PRO A 146 12.75 11.07 23.56
N VAL A 147 13.37 11.20 24.72
CA VAL A 147 13.08 10.37 25.91
C VAL A 147 12.47 11.26 26.99
N THR A 148 11.40 10.77 27.61
CA THR A 148 10.79 11.45 28.74
C THR A 148 11.38 10.91 30.02
N ASP A 149 12.00 11.80 30.85
CA ASP A 149 12.56 11.42 32.16
C ASP A 149 11.45 11.17 33.20
N SER A 150 11.83 10.60 34.33
CA SER A 150 10.91 10.32 35.45
C SER A 150 10.17 11.54 36.01
N MET A 151 10.60 12.75 35.64
CA MET A 151 9.96 14.02 36.02
C MET A 151 9.08 14.60 34.89
N GLY A 152 8.83 13.81 33.80
CA GLY A 152 8.01 14.25 32.66
C GLY A 152 8.73 15.22 31.71
N ARG A 153 10.05 15.43 31.83
CA ARG A 153 10.79 16.33 30.93
C ARG A 153 11.30 15.58 29.71
N ARG A 154 11.01 16.09 28.52
CA ARG A 154 11.55 15.57 27.28
C ARG A 154 13.02 15.96 27.11
N ARG A 155 13.87 14.97 26.87
CA ARG A 155 15.28 15.12 26.51
C ARG A 155 15.59 14.38 25.25
N LEU A 156 16.45 14.96 24.43
CA LEU A 156 16.97 14.28 23.22
C LEU A 156 18.19 13.44 23.62
N VAL A 157 18.12 12.15 23.41
CA VAL A 157 19.20 11.20 23.71
C VAL A 157 19.64 10.56 22.38
N ARG A 158 20.93 10.43 22.17
CA ARG A 158 21.48 9.62 21.09
C ARG A 158 21.41 8.16 21.49
N ALA A 159 20.75 7.36 20.68
CA ALA A 159 20.67 5.92 20.85
C ALA A 159 21.11 5.23 19.56
N LYS A 160 21.78 4.10 19.71
CA LYS A 160 22.12 3.23 18.57
C LYS A 160 20.83 2.62 18.05
N VAL A 161 20.60 2.77 16.76
CA VAL A 161 19.46 2.16 16.06
C VAL A 161 20.01 1.02 15.24
N ASP A 162 19.62 -0.19 15.59
CA ASP A 162 19.93 -1.39 14.81
C ASP A 162 18.65 -1.85 14.11
N ILE A 163 18.73 -2.03 12.79
CA ILE A 163 17.69 -2.64 11.97
C ILE A 163 18.17 -4.03 11.59
N ASP A 164 17.32 -5.02 11.72
CA ASP A 164 17.61 -6.38 11.28
C ASP A 164 17.44 -6.50 9.76
N GLU A 165 18.41 -5.91 9.04
CA GLU A 165 18.43 -5.94 7.57
C GLU A 165 18.44 -7.36 7.02
N ASP A 166 19.14 -8.29 7.71
CA ASP A 166 19.23 -9.70 7.30
C ASP A 166 17.88 -10.39 7.30
N THR A 167 17.09 -10.23 8.37
CA THR A 167 15.75 -10.80 8.44
C THR A 167 14.81 -10.16 7.43
N LEU A 168 14.84 -8.83 7.28
CA LEU A 168 14.01 -8.11 6.32
C LEU A 168 14.33 -8.50 4.87
N THR A 169 15.61 -8.67 4.53
CA THR A 169 16.07 -9.14 3.22
C THR A 169 15.55 -10.54 2.94
N LYS A 170 15.72 -11.48 3.88
CA LYS A 170 15.26 -12.87 3.73
C LYS A 170 13.73 -12.94 3.56
N VAL A 171 12.96 -12.11 4.28
CA VAL A 171 11.50 -12.02 4.13
C VAL A 171 11.12 -11.57 2.73
N ALA A 172 11.75 -10.52 2.21
CA ALA A 172 11.49 -10.02 0.87
C ALA A 172 11.85 -11.04 -0.21
N GLU A 173 13.08 -11.55 -0.20
CA GLU A 173 13.57 -12.53 -1.17
C GLU A 173 12.70 -13.80 -1.21
N LYS A 174 12.32 -14.33 -0.04
CA LYS A 174 11.48 -15.52 0.07
C LYS A 174 10.11 -15.36 -0.62
N THR A 175 9.59 -14.14 -0.65
CA THR A 175 8.30 -13.83 -1.27
C THR A 175 8.41 -13.30 -2.71
N GLY A 176 9.63 -13.30 -3.29
CA GLY A 176 9.91 -12.77 -4.62
C GLY A 176 9.79 -11.25 -4.72
N ALA A 177 10.02 -10.55 -3.60
CA ALA A 177 10.07 -9.10 -3.49
C ALA A 177 11.49 -8.61 -3.17
N VAL A 178 11.66 -7.33 -2.85
CA VAL A 178 12.94 -6.68 -2.61
C VAL A 178 12.92 -5.98 -1.25
N TYR A 179 14.06 -6.06 -0.54
CA TYR A 179 14.35 -5.23 0.62
C TYR A 179 14.93 -3.89 0.18
N PHE A 180 14.51 -2.82 0.84
CA PHE A 180 15.03 -1.48 0.64
C PHE A 180 15.48 -0.86 1.96
N ARG A 181 16.49 0.02 1.88
CA ARG A 181 16.94 0.82 3.01
C ARG A 181 16.68 2.30 2.74
N ALA A 182 15.83 2.93 3.55
CA ALA A 182 15.58 4.36 3.53
C ALA A 182 16.38 5.04 4.64
N THR A 183 17.35 5.88 4.27
CA THR A 183 18.19 6.64 5.21
C THR A 183 17.77 8.09 5.35
N ASP A 184 16.93 8.57 4.46
CA ASP A 184 16.41 9.94 4.41
C ASP A 184 15.06 9.97 3.65
N THR A 185 14.39 11.11 3.67
CA THR A 185 13.08 11.29 3.04
C THR A 185 13.11 11.07 1.53
N ALA A 186 14.16 11.52 0.84
CA ALA A 186 14.26 11.39 -0.61
C ALA A 186 14.47 9.93 -1.03
N SER A 187 15.28 9.17 -0.27
CA SER A 187 15.44 7.73 -0.50
C SER A 187 14.16 6.96 -0.26
N LEU A 188 13.38 7.32 0.77
CA LEU A 188 12.08 6.69 1.03
C LEU A 188 11.09 6.94 -0.12
N ALA A 189 10.99 8.16 -0.63
CA ALA A 189 10.13 8.49 -1.76
C ALA A 189 10.53 7.69 -3.03
N LYS A 190 11.83 7.62 -3.34
CA LYS A 190 12.34 6.83 -4.48
C LYS A 190 12.01 5.34 -4.36
N ILE A 191 12.08 4.77 -3.15
CA ILE A 191 11.73 3.37 -2.90
C ILE A 191 10.26 3.11 -3.25
N TYR A 192 9.35 3.98 -2.84
CA TYR A 192 7.94 3.84 -3.18
C TYR A 192 7.69 3.99 -4.69
N ASP A 193 8.41 4.90 -5.38
CA ASP A 193 8.35 5.03 -6.85
C ASP A 193 8.89 3.77 -7.55
N GLU A 194 9.95 3.16 -7.03
CA GLU A 194 10.51 1.92 -7.55
C GLU A 194 9.53 0.75 -7.39
N ILE A 195 8.94 0.58 -6.21
CA ILE A 195 7.88 -0.41 -5.97
C ILE A 195 6.68 -0.15 -6.89
N ASN A 196 6.31 1.12 -7.10
CA ASN A 196 5.25 1.49 -8.02
C ASN A 196 5.55 1.02 -9.45
N THR A 197 6.77 1.24 -9.92
CA THR A 197 7.20 0.82 -11.26
C THR A 197 7.21 -0.71 -11.42
N MET A 198 7.71 -1.44 -10.40
CA MET A 198 7.76 -2.91 -10.41
C MET A 198 6.36 -3.55 -10.44
N GLU A 199 5.38 -2.95 -9.77
CA GLU A 199 4.05 -3.52 -9.56
C GLU A 199 2.96 -2.90 -10.44
N THR A 200 3.32 -1.98 -11.34
CA THR A 200 2.37 -1.43 -12.32
C THR A 200 2.02 -2.51 -13.32
N THR A 201 0.88 -3.15 -13.11
CA THR A 201 0.31 -4.06 -14.11
C THR A 201 -0.32 -3.21 -15.20
N THR A 202 0.17 -3.31 -16.45
CA THR A 202 -0.46 -2.69 -17.60
C THR A 202 -1.87 -3.25 -17.74
N LYS A 203 -2.87 -2.51 -17.27
CA LYS A 203 -4.27 -2.85 -17.54
C LYS A 203 -4.50 -2.59 -19.01
N THR A 204 -4.64 -3.63 -19.82
CA THR A 204 -5.28 -3.51 -21.11
C THR A 204 -6.74 -3.14 -20.81
N ILE A 205 -7.03 -1.84 -20.82
CA ILE A 205 -8.42 -1.36 -20.74
C ILE A 205 -9.05 -1.88 -22.02
N LYS A 206 -9.83 -2.96 -21.95
CA LYS A 206 -10.81 -3.27 -22.98
C LYS A 206 -11.77 -2.11 -22.97
N LYS A 207 -11.53 -1.13 -23.86
CA LYS A 207 -12.47 -0.07 -24.13
C LYS A 207 -13.72 -0.78 -24.66
N PHE A 208 -14.73 -0.93 -23.83
CA PHE A 208 -16.04 -1.30 -24.30
C PHE A 208 -16.54 -0.07 -25.06
N GLU A 209 -16.29 -0.07 -26.38
CA GLU A 209 -16.97 0.87 -27.27
C GLU A 209 -18.42 0.40 -27.30
N GLU A 210 -19.27 1.16 -26.65
CA GLU A 210 -20.72 1.01 -26.76
C GLU A 210 -21.09 1.44 -28.17
N TYR A 211 -21.11 0.46 -29.11
CA TYR A 211 -21.59 0.68 -30.46
C TYR A 211 -23.10 0.88 -30.37
N ARG A 212 -23.55 2.10 -30.63
CA ARG A 212 -24.96 2.37 -30.83
C ARG A 212 -25.34 1.74 -32.16
N GLU A 213 -25.96 0.55 -32.10
CA GLU A 213 -26.39 -0.15 -33.29
C GLU A 213 -27.45 0.69 -34.04
N LEU A 214 -27.06 1.28 -35.13
CA LEU A 214 -27.98 1.98 -36.06
C LEU A 214 -28.74 1.03 -36.98
N MET A 215 -28.37 -0.24 -36.98
CA MET A 215 -28.97 -1.31 -37.82
C MET A 215 -30.50 -1.37 -37.69
N PRO A 216 -31.14 -1.34 -36.52
CA PRO A 216 -32.59 -1.40 -36.40
C PRO A 216 -33.31 -0.26 -37.14
N PHE A 217 -32.75 0.94 -37.15
CA PHE A 217 -33.31 2.08 -37.84
C PHE A 217 -33.22 1.97 -39.36
N LEU A 218 -32.08 1.43 -39.88
CA LEU A 218 -31.89 1.19 -41.29
C LEU A 218 -32.85 0.08 -41.82
N VAL A 219 -32.99 -1.00 -41.04
CA VAL A 219 -33.93 -2.08 -41.36
C VAL A 219 -35.36 -1.59 -41.35
N ALA A 220 -35.77 -0.78 -40.37
CA ALA A 220 -37.10 -0.21 -40.32
C ALA A 220 -37.41 0.72 -41.51
N ALA A 221 -36.44 1.56 -41.91
CA ALA A 221 -36.58 2.42 -43.10
C ALA A 221 -36.69 1.60 -44.39
N ALA A 222 -35.89 0.54 -44.57
CA ALA A 222 -35.95 -0.36 -45.72
C ALA A 222 -37.32 -1.07 -45.81
N LEU A 223 -37.84 -1.57 -44.70
CA LEU A 223 -39.15 -2.23 -44.64
C LEU A 223 -40.32 -1.25 -44.98
N LEU A 224 -40.23 0.00 -44.53
CA LEU A 224 -41.19 1.06 -44.88
C LEU A 224 -41.19 1.36 -46.38
N LEU A 225 -40.02 1.47 -47.00
CA LEU A 225 -39.89 1.68 -48.47
C LEU A 225 -40.47 0.53 -49.24
N LEU A 226 -40.18 -0.71 -48.84
CA LEU A 226 -40.67 -1.91 -49.45
C LEU A 226 -42.20 -2.07 -49.34
N GLY A 227 -42.74 -1.73 -48.17
CA GLY A 227 -44.19 -1.68 -47.94
C GLY A 227 -44.88 -0.63 -48.82
N MET A 228 -44.25 0.56 -48.98
CA MET A 228 -44.76 1.62 -49.83
C MET A 228 -44.75 1.25 -51.31
N GLU A 229 -43.70 0.55 -51.77
CA GLU A 229 -43.61 0.04 -53.14
C GLU A 229 -44.75 -0.98 -53.47
N ILE A 230 -44.96 -1.96 -52.57
CA ILE A 230 -46.03 -2.94 -52.69
C ILE A 230 -47.40 -2.26 -52.71
N PHE A 231 -47.63 -1.26 -51.86
CA PHE A 231 -48.86 -0.51 -51.80
C PHE A 231 -49.13 0.28 -53.09
N LEU A 232 -48.10 0.91 -53.65
CA LEU A 232 -48.21 1.66 -54.91
C LEU A 232 -48.40 0.72 -56.12
N ALA A 233 -47.72 -0.43 -56.12
CA ALA A 233 -47.85 -1.46 -57.17
C ALA A 233 -49.30 -2.04 -57.22
N ARG A 234 -49.93 -2.26 -56.04
CA ARG A 234 -51.33 -2.71 -55.95
C ARG A 234 -52.33 -1.69 -56.46
N LYS A 235 -52.05 -0.40 -56.34
CA LYS A 235 -52.93 0.67 -56.84
C LYS A 235 -52.80 0.88 -58.35
N ARG A 236 -51.76 0.33 -59.00
CA ARG A 236 -51.55 0.48 -60.45
C ARG A 236 -52.06 -0.73 -61.28
N LEU A 237 -52.56 -1.78 -60.63
CA LEU A 237 -53.23 -2.87 -61.31
C LEU A 237 -54.72 -2.60 -61.37
N PRO A 238 -55.33 -2.53 -62.60
CA PRO A 238 -56.77 -2.30 -62.75
C PRO A 238 -57.58 -3.54 -62.31
#